data_3238db1cea231e5b6899bc1afa5e4146
#
_entry.id   3238db1cea231e5b6899bc1afa5e4146
#
_cell.length_a   1.000
_cell.length_b   1.000
_cell.length_c   1.000
_cell.angle_alpha   90.00
_cell.angle_beta   90.00
_cell.angle_gamma   90.00
#
_symmetry.space_group_name_H-M   'P 1'
#
loop_
_entity.id
_entity.type
_entity.pdbx_description
1 polymer ?
#
loop_
_entity_poly.entity_id
_entity_poly.type
_entity_poly.pdbx_seq_one_letter_code
_entity_poly.pdbx_strand_id
1 'polypeptide(L)'
;MVFNSALFILSVLISFSVLAQNESQNLEDSWLQEVMPLANSFSEKQGDPPVYLAFQSADENELIGYIFTTPDIPPEEDGFSGPIDALIGMNLDGEITGVKVLFYRESYKHVRGDFIVDSGFPEQFTGKAIADEFRLRVDIDGISRATISSWALARGIRNATRRVAMTYLPGSSFVIETNVEIEVLQTLQDQNWDDYLASGFVKEFSAPIAGESDLNFALAYMGHYRLGELLVGANDYSNSDRTASEMIEDGHMLLLGLTGNTPRLQQLRLGTVQNGILYPNRGDRVVFAGTADEGKITDRAQFAIALFIHPDVDITQPFTMVYDTSEVRGEFNDYVGVDYQLPEDVLTLIMGIPATEENTVTQSVFFIVILLLAVILFVLNLPRIRASLNNSSQ
;
A
#
# COMPACT_ATOMS: atom_id res chain seq x y z
N MET A 1 -31.71 -17.66 -53.27
CA MET A 1 -31.12 -16.29 -53.23
C MET A 1 -31.03 -15.72 -51.80
N VAL A 2 -31.00 -16.56 -50.76
CA VAL A 2 -30.97 -16.16 -49.34
C VAL A 2 -29.63 -16.53 -48.65
N PHE A 3 -28.79 -17.33 -49.29
CA PHE A 3 -27.54 -17.84 -48.71
C PHE A 3 -26.34 -16.84 -48.79
N ASN A 4 -26.39 -15.86 -49.70
CA ASN A 4 -25.28 -14.90 -49.89
C ASN A 4 -25.35 -13.70 -48.96
N SER A 5 -26.50 -13.38 -48.37
CA SER A 5 -26.64 -12.23 -47.49
C SER A 5 -26.13 -12.46 -46.04
N ALA A 6 -26.19 -13.72 -45.59
CA ALA A 6 -25.72 -14.10 -44.26
C ALA A 6 -24.17 -14.11 -44.17
N LEU A 7 -23.49 -14.48 -45.27
CA LEU A 7 -22.04 -14.50 -45.32
C LEU A 7 -21.42 -13.09 -45.36
N PHE A 8 -22.14 -12.13 -45.98
CA PHE A 8 -21.70 -10.73 -46.05
C PHE A 8 -21.86 -10.00 -44.71
N ILE A 9 -22.93 -10.31 -43.97
CA ILE A 9 -23.14 -9.73 -42.62
C ILE A 9 -22.13 -10.31 -41.62
N LEU A 10 -21.77 -11.57 -41.71
CA LEU A 10 -20.78 -12.20 -40.83
C LEU A 10 -19.37 -11.66 -41.11
N SER A 11 -19.01 -11.37 -42.39
CA SER A 11 -17.71 -10.79 -42.73
C SER A 11 -17.57 -9.32 -42.25
N VAL A 12 -18.66 -8.56 -42.25
CA VAL A 12 -18.67 -7.17 -41.74
C VAL A 12 -18.61 -7.15 -40.23
N LEU A 13 -19.25 -8.08 -39.52
CA LEU A 13 -19.15 -8.18 -38.05
C LEU A 13 -17.75 -8.62 -37.57
N ILE A 14 -17.07 -9.48 -38.33
CA ILE A 14 -15.68 -9.88 -38.02
C ILE A 14 -14.70 -8.73 -38.29
N SER A 15 -14.98 -7.91 -39.32
CA SER A 15 -14.14 -6.72 -39.61
C SER A 15 -14.28 -5.60 -38.56
N PHE A 16 -15.42 -5.49 -37.88
CA PHE A 16 -15.60 -4.52 -36.78
C PHE A 16 -14.97 -4.99 -35.45
N SER A 17 -14.78 -6.28 -35.25
CA SER A 17 -14.14 -6.84 -34.05
C SER A 17 -12.61 -6.73 -34.08
N VAL A 18 -12.01 -6.45 -35.24
CA VAL A 18 -10.54 -6.30 -35.38
C VAL A 18 -10.09 -4.83 -35.30
N LEU A 19 -11.02 -3.87 -35.36
CA LEU A 19 -10.70 -2.44 -35.27
C LEU A 19 -10.79 -1.85 -33.84
N ALA A 20 -11.06 -2.70 -32.84
CA ALA A 20 -11.04 -2.28 -31.42
C ALA A 20 -9.78 -2.79 -30.69
N GLN A 21 -8.70 -3.04 -31.40
CA GLN A 21 -7.40 -3.37 -30.80
C GLN A 21 -6.41 -2.23 -31.04
N ASN A 22 -6.09 -1.59 -29.95
CA ASN A 22 -4.87 -0.80 -29.72
C ASN A 22 -4.61 0.38 -30.68
N GLU A 23 -5.21 1.54 -30.43
CA GLU A 23 -4.39 2.73 -30.44
C GLU A 23 -3.45 2.64 -29.20
N SER A 24 -2.35 1.90 -29.33
CA SER A 24 -1.19 2.16 -28.49
C SER A 24 -0.82 3.61 -28.82
N GLN A 25 -1.09 4.54 -27.89
CA GLN A 25 -0.53 5.89 -27.99
C GLN A 25 0.97 5.69 -28.08
N ASN A 26 1.56 5.92 -29.26
CA ASN A 26 3.01 6.05 -29.39
C ASN A 26 3.37 7.29 -28.56
N LEU A 27 3.87 7.03 -27.34
CA LEU A 27 4.36 8.08 -26.47
C LEU A 27 5.56 8.73 -27.18
N GLU A 28 5.60 10.06 -27.16
CA GLU A 28 6.73 10.79 -27.71
C GLU A 28 7.98 10.51 -26.86
N ASP A 29 9.12 10.30 -27.50
CA ASP A 29 10.40 10.09 -26.79
C ASP A 29 10.70 11.21 -25.80
N SER A 30 10.23 12.43 -26.08
CA SER A 30 10.31 13.59 -25.18
C SER A 30 9.62 13.35 -23.83
N TRP A 31 8.50 12.61 -23.81
CA TRP A 31 7.78 12.29 -22.58
C TRP A 31 8.49 11.18 -21.78
N LEU A 32 9.06 10.19 -22.48
CA LEU A 32 9.91 9.18 -21.83
C LEU A 32 11.12 9.82 -21.17
N GLN A 33 11.76 10.77 -21.88
CA GLN A 33 12.89 11.54 -21.35
C GLN A 33 12.51 12.42 -20.16
N GLU A 34 11.29 12.96 -20.12
CA GLU A 34 10.80 13.77 -19.00
C GLU A 34 10.71 12.97 -17.69
N VAL A 35 10.23 11.71 -17.76
CA VAL A 35 10.08 10.86 -16.57
C VAL A 35 11.35 10.06 -16.24
N MET A 36 12.29 9.94 -17.16
CA MET A 36 13.59 9.28 -16.97
C MET A 36 14.72 10.14 -17.53
N PRO A 37 15.07 11.26 -16.86
CA PRO A 37 15.98 12.26 -17.40
C PRO A 37 17.40 11.76 -17.70
N LEU A 38 17.84 10.69 -17.01
CA LEU A 38 19.19 10.13 -17.17
C LEU A 38 19.29 9.12 -18.32
N ALA A 39 18.18 8.73 -18.94
CA ALA A 39 18.20 7.80 -20.07
C ALA A 39 18.63 8.51 -21.37
N ASN A 40 19.34 7.79 -22.23
CA ASN A 40 19.74 8.26 -23.55
C ASN A 40 19.06 7.48 -24.69
N SER A 41 18.42 6.34 -24.37
CA SER A 41 17.62 5.56 -25.30
C SER A 41 16.54 4.75 -24.59
N PHE A 42 15.51 4.37 -25.34
CA PHE A 42 14.35 3.64 -24.86
C PHE A 42 14.02 2.49 -25.81
N SER A 43 13.56 1.36 -25.25
CA SER A 43 13.08 0.25 -26.05
C SER A 43 11.66 0.52 -26.57
N GLU A 44 11.17 -0.34 -27.46
CA GLU A 44 9.73 -0.55 -27.66
C GLU A 44 9.08 -1.05 -26.36
N LYS A 45 7.76 -0.77 -26.20
CA LYS A 45 6.99 -1.29 -25.08
C LYS A 45 6.94 -2.81 -25.10
N GLN A 46 7.28 -3.50 -24.02
CA GLN A 46 7.41 -4.96 -23.96
C GLN A 46 7.13 -5.52 -22.56
N GLY A 47 6.91 -6.84 -22.50
CA GLY A 47 6.73 -7.57 -21.23
C GLY A 47 5.29 -7.61 -20.72
N ASP A 48 5.10 -8.20 -19.53
CA ASP A 48 3.84 -8.25 -18.78
C ASP A 48 4.16 -8.12 -17.29
N PRO A 49 3.79 -6.99 -16.65
CA PRO A 49 3.14 -5.81 -17.24
C PRO A 49 4.02 -5.10 -18.29
N PRO A 50 3.41 -4.43 -19.30
CA PRO A 50 4.17 -3.81 -20.37
C PRO A 50 4.94 -2.56 -19.92
N VAL A 51 6.24 -2.51 -20.23
CA VAL A 51 7.15 -1.42 -19.87
C VAL A 51 8.04 -1.02 -21.06
N TYR A 52 8.52 0.21 -21.07
CA TYR A 52 9.67 0.63 -21.84
C TYR A 52 10.92 0.44 -20.98
N LEU A 53 11.98 -0.13 -21.54
CA LEU A 53 13.29 -0.18 -20.90
C LEU A 53 14.03 1.13 -21.19
N ALA A 54 14.62 1.73 -20.15
CA ALA A 54 15.39 2.94 -20.25
C ALA A 54 16.88 2.64 -20.07
N PHE A 55 17.72 3.13 -20.98
CA PHE A 55 19.15 2.85 -21.00
C PHE A 55 19.98 4.11 -20.90
N GLN A 56 21.12 4.03 -20.20
CA GLN A 56 22.07 5.14 -20.09
C GLN A 56 22.86 5.38 -21.38
N SER A 57 23.03 4.35 -22.21
CA SER A 57 23.78 4.43 -23.47
C SER A 57 22.86 4.26 -24.68
N ALA A 58 23.24 4.90 -25.81
CA ALA A 58 22.47 4.81 -27.05
C ALA A 58 22.51 3.43 -27.73
N ASP A 59 23.42 2.55 -27.33
CA ASP A 59 23.57 1.16 -27.79
C ASP A 59 22.87 0.14 -26.87
N GLU A 60 22.00 0.59 -25.98
CA GLU A 60 21.12 -0.23 -25.11
C GLU A 60 21.88 -1.26 -24.22
N ASN A 61 23.12 -0.96 -23.85
CA ASN A 61 23.95 -1.88 -23.06
C ASN A 61 23.83 -1.71 -21.55
N GLU A 62 23.26 -0.60 -21.07
CA GLU A 62 23.16 -0.29 -19.64
C GLU A 62 21.74 0.13 -19.28
N LEU A 63 20.97 -0.83 -18.79
CA LEU A 63 19.62 -0.60 -18.28
C LEU A 63 19.69 0.22 -16.98
N ILE A 64 18.90 1.30 -16.89
CA ILE A 64 18.85 2.16 -15.72
C ILE A 64 17.45 2.23 -15.09
N GLY A 65 16.45 1.71 -15.76
CA GLY A 65 15.10 1.69 -15.20
C GLY A 65 14.01 1.30 -16.20
N TYR A 66 12.78 1.47 -15.75
CA TYR A 66 11.56 1.10 -16.43
C TYR A 66 10.62 2.29 -16.52
N ILE A 67 9.90 2.41 -17.64
CA ILE A 67 8.86 3.43 -17.83
C ILE A 67 7.56 2.71 -18.21
N PHE A 68 6.46 3.10 -17.60
CA PHE A 68 5.15 2.46 -17.78
C PHE A 68 4.02 3.46 -17.56
N THR A 69 2.81 3.09 -17.99
CA THR A 69 1.61 3.93 -17.81
C THR A 69 0.61 3.26 -16.89
N THR A 70 -0.15 4.03 -16.12
CA THR A 70 -1.19 3.47 -15.25
C THR A 70 -2.28 2.69 -15.99
N PRO A 71 -2.74 3.08 -17.21
CA PRO A 71 -3.70 2.29 -17.98
C PRO A 71 -3.21 0.89 -18.38
N ASP A 72 -1.91 0.71 -18.54
CA ASP A 72 -1.33 -0.60 -18.88
C ASP A 72 -1.31 -1.56 -17.69
N ILE A 73 -1.58 -1.08 -16.47
CA ILE A 73 -1.41 -1.82 -15.21
C ILE A 73 -2.72 -1.76 -14.39
N PRO A 74 -3.75 -2.50 -14.81
CA PRO A 74 -5.05 -2.50 -14.12
C PRO A 74 -4.94 -3.11 -12.70
N PRO A 75 -5.89 -2.77 -11.79
CA PRO A 75 -7.01 -1.88 -12.01
C PRO A 75 -6.61 -0.41 -11.99
N GLU A 76 -7.29 0.41 -12.80
CA GLU A 76 -7.15 1.85 -12.75
C GLU A 76 -7.88 2.43 -11.54
N GLU A 77 -7.38 3.55 -11.01
CA GLU A 77 -8.00 4.26 -9.90
C GLU A 77 -8.80 5.45 -10.42
N ASP A 78 -10.08 5.49 -10.07
CA ASP A 78 -10.97 6.57 -10.50
C ASP A 78 -10.80 7.83 -9.64
N GLY A 79 -10.54 8.95 -10.31
CA GLY A 79 -10.73 10.28 -9.76
C GLY A 79 -12.22 10.64 -9.60
N PHE A 80 -12.52 11.93 -9.48
CA PHE A 80 -13.92 12.36 -9.33
C PHE A 80 -14.77 12.07 -10.58
N SER A 81 -14.20 12.12 -11.76
CA SER A 81 -14.94 11.97 -13.04
C SER A 81 -14.35 10.89 -13.96
N GLY A 82 -13.55 9.99 -13.44
CA GLY A 82 -12.94 8.88 -14.17
C GLY A 82 -11.45 8.73 -13.88
N PRO A 83 -10.77 7.79 -14.54
CA PRO A 83 -9.37 7.47 -14.28
C PRO A 83 -8.44 8.65 -14.62
N ILE A 84 -7.27 8.62 -14.00
CA ILE A 84 -6.19 9.60 -14.22
C ILE A 84 -4.98 8.83 -14.75
N ASP A 85 -4.70 9.04 -16.03
CA ASP A 85 -3.61 8.35 -16.72
C ASP A 85 -2.28 9.05 -16.43
N ALA A 86 -1.30 8.31 -15.96
CA ALA A 86 0.03 8.78 -15.68
C ALA A 86 1.10 7.93 -16.35
N LEU A 87 2.16 8.58 -16.82
CA LEU A 87 3.42 7.98 -17.24
C LEU A 87 4.40 8.09 -16.08
N ILE A 88 5.07 7.00 -15.74
CA ILE A 88 5.91 6.87 -14.57
C ILE A 88 7.26 6.30 -14.98
N GLY A 89 8.33 6.95 -14.55
CA GLY A 89 9.69 6.42 -14.62
C GLY A 89 10.09 5.86 -13.25
N MET A 90 10.76 4.71 -13.24
CA MET A 90 11.27 4.05 -12.02
C MET A 90 12.67 3.50 -12.30
N ASN A 91 13.64 3.82 -11.44
CA ASN A 91 15.00 3.29 -11.54
C ASN A 91 15.11 1.83 -11.04
N LEU A 92 16.31 1.24 -11.14
CA LEU A 92 16.54 -0.15 -10.71
C LEU A 92 16.54 -0.34 -9.18
N ASP A 93 16.63 0.74 -8.41
CA ASP A 93 16.54 0.73 -6.96
C ASP A 93 15.08 0.81 -6.47
N GLY A 94 14.14 0.99 -7.41
CA GLY A 94 12.71 1.12 -7.11
C GLY A 94 12.31 2.54 -6.68
N GLU A 95 13.08 3.56 -7.06
CA GLU A 95 12.70 4.96 -6.85
C GLU A 95 12.05 5.54 -8.10
N ILE A 96 11.01 6.34 -7.91
CA ILE A 96 10.36 7.07 -9.00
C ILE A 96 11.27 8.20 -9.47
N THR A 97 11.60 8.19 -10.75
CA THR A 97 12.46 9.22 -11.38
C THR A 97 11.67 10.39 -11.93
N GLY A 98 10.38 10.20 -12.18
CA GLY A 98 9.48 11.24 -12.64
C GLY A 98 8.08 10.70 -12.90
N VAL A 99 7.10 11.59 -12.84
CA VAL A 99 5.68 11.31 -13.15
C VAL A 99 5.14 12.39 -14.06
N LYS A 100 4.48 11.98 -15.14
CA LYS A 100 3.79 12.87 -16.08
C LYS A 100 2.34 12.45 -16.19
N VAL A 101 1.39 13.36 -15.91
CA VAL A 101 -0.03 13.13 -16.15
C VAL A 101 -0.29 13.22 -17.66
N LEU A 102 -0.82 12.14 -18.23
CA LEU A 102 -1.11 12.03 -19.65
C LEU A 102 -2.51 12.50 -19.98
N PHE A 103 -3.47 12.04 -19.18
CA PHE A 103 -4.88 12.34 -19.39
C PHE A 103 -5.63 12.27 -18.07
N TYR A 104 -6.60 13.16 -17.92
CA TYR A 104 -7.63 13.05 -16.88
C TYR A 104 -8.88 13.84 -17.26
N ARG A 105 -9.99 13.42 -16.73
CA ARG A 105 -11.29 14.06 -16.94
C ARG A 105 -11.86 14.47 -15.60
N GLU A 106 -11.86 15.77 -15.34
CA GLU A 106 -12.37 16.34 -14.09
C GLU A 106 -13.31 17.49 -14.36
N SER A 107 -14.43 17.53 -13.62
CA SER A 107 -15.49 18.54 -13.83
C SER A 107 -15.01 19.98 -13.62
N TYR A 108 -14.01 20.18 -12.77
CA TYR A 108 -13.43 21.51 -12.52
C TYR A 108 -12.31 21.93 -13.48
N LYS A 109 -11.84 21.03 -14.35
CA LYS A 109 -10.74 21.34 -15.28
C LYS A 109 -11.05 22.55 -16.18
N HIS A 110 -12.29 22.71 -16.64
CA HIS A 110 -12.72 23.84 -17.47
C HIS A 110 -12.75 25.18 -16.73
N VAL A 111 -12.78 25.20 -15.40
CA VAL A 111 -12.79 26.42 -14.57
C VAL A 111 -11.43 26.73 -13.99
N ARG A 112 -10.68 25.70 -13.59
CA ARG A 112 -9.41 25.79 -12.84
C ARG A 112 -8.18 25.56 -13.71
N GLY A 113 -8.34 25.26 -15.00
CA GLY A 113 -7.22 24.86 -15.86
C GLY A 113 -6.73 23.46 -15.54
N ASP A 114 -5.47 23.18 -15.85
CA ASP A 114 -4.83 21.88 -15.61
C ASP A 114 -4.34 21.75 -14.16
N PHE A 115 -5.29 21.83 -13.23
CA PHE A 115 -5.00 22.01 -11.80
C PHE A 115 -4.22 20.84 -11.16
N ILE A 116 -4.22 19.64 -11.75
CA ILE A 116 -3.37 18.54 -11.25
C ILE A 116 -1.92 18.82 -11.60
N VAL A 117 -1.65 19.20 -12.85
CA VAL A 117 -0.30 19.50 -13.33
C VAL A 117 0.19 20.83 -12.76
N ASP A 118 -0.64 21.89 -12.88
CA ASP A 118 -0.25 23.26 -12.47
C ASP A 118 -0.01 23.40 -10.96
N SER A 119 -0.45 22.43 -10.14
CA SER A 119 -0.25 22.46 -8.68
C SER A 119 1.11 21.94 -8.23
N GLY A 120 1.90 21.34 -9.10
CA GLY A 120 3.14 20.63 -8.72
C GLY A 120 2.86 19.31 -8.01
N PHE A 121 1.66 18.74 -8.14
CA PHE A 121 1.30 17.50 -7.49
C PHE A 121 2.08 16.29 -8.04
N PRO A 122 2.27 16.11 -9.36
CA PRO A 122 3.04 15.00 -9.92
C PRO A 122 4.51 15.00 -9.50
N GLU A 123 5.10 16.16 -9.27
CA GLU A 123 6.50 16.33 -8.89
C GLU A 123 6.82 15.76 -7.50
N GLN A 124 5.80 15.66 -6.61
CA GLN A 124 5.97 15.11 -5.27
C GLN A 124 6.35 13.62 -5.27
N PHE A 125 6.09 12.92 -6.36
CA PHE A 125 6.41 11.49 -6.47
C PHE A 125 7.87 11.24 -6.86
N THR A 126 8.55 12.23 -7.43
CA THR A 126 9.97 12.08 -7.82
C THR A 126 10.84 11.89 -6.57
N GLY A 127 11.67 10.84 -6.59
CA GLY A 127 12.53 10.44 -5.49
C GLY A 127 11.83 9.60 -4.42
N LYS A 128 10.53 9.30 -4.56
CA LYS A 128 9.85 8.37 -3.67
C LYS A 128 10.21 6.92 -4.01
N ALA A 129 10.43 6.14 -2.95
CA ALA A 129 10.64 4.71 -3.06
C ALA A 129 9.31 3.96 -3.18
N ILE A 130 9.31 2.81 -3.85
CA ILE A 130 8.15 1.91 -3.95
C ILE A 130 7.62 1.43 -2.59
N ALA A 131 8.44 1.49 -1.55
CA ALA A 131 8.07 1.17 -0.18
C ALA A 131 7.31 2.30 0.53
N ASP A 132 7.40 3.54 0.04
CA ASP A 132 6.70 4.69 0.64
C ASP A 132 5.17 4.50 0.60
N GLU A 133 4.47 5.17 1.49
CA GLU A 133 3.02 4.95 1.63
C GLU A 133 2.21 5.52 0.48
N PHE A 134 2.67 6.59 -0.18
CA PHE A 134 1.94 7.36 -1.19
C PHE A 134 0.58 7.80 -0.66
N ARG A 135 0.56 8.27 0.56
CA ARG A 135 -0.65 8.60 1.29
C ARG A 135 -0.75 10.09 1.50
N LEU A 136 -1.93 10.65 1.15
CA LEU A 136 -2.23 12.05 1.36
C LEU A 136 -2.12 12.41 2.84
N ARG A 137 -1.48 13.56 3.11
CA ARG A 137 -1.21 14.11 4.45
C ARG A 137 -0.20 13.31 5.30
N VAL A 138 0.33 12.23 4.78
CA VAL A 138 1.42 11.47 5.41
C VAL A 138 2.72 11.80 4.68
N ASP A 139 2.79 11.48 3.41
CA ASP A 139 3.98 11.67 2.57
C ASP A 139 3.67 12.33 1.21
N ILE A 140 2.40 12.65 0.94
CA ILE A 140 1.92 13.38 -0.24
C ILE A 140 0.97 14.51 0.20
N ASP A 141 1.20 15.72 -0.26
CA ASP A 141 0.29 16.84 -0.05
C ASP A 141 -0.84 16.83 -1.07
N GLY A 142 -2.09 16.85 -0.61
CA GLY A 142 -3.26 16.85 -1.49
C GLY A 142 -3.52 18.21 -2.15
N ILE A 143 -4.15 18.19 -3.32
CA ILE A 143 -4.60 19.39 -4.00
C ILE A 143 -5.87 19.92 -3.32
N SER A 144 -5.83 21.18 -2.87
CA SER A 144 -7.01 21.81 -2.25
C SER A 144 -8.25 21.72 -3.14
N ARG A 145 -9.35 21.20 -2.60
CA ARG A 145 -10.64 20.97 -3.29
C ARG A 145 -10.57 19.97 -4.46
N ALA A 146 -9.57 19.09 -4.45
CA ALA A 146 -9.44 17.98 -5.40
C ALA A 146 -8.92 16.71 -4.71
N THR A 147 -9.36 16.47 -3.49
CA THR A 147 -8.88 15.35 -2.64
C THR A 147 -9.10 14.00 -3.31
N ILE A 148 -10.26 13.77 -3.93
CA ILE A 148 -10.57 12.51 -4.62
C ILE A 148 -9.58 12.27 -5.77
N SER A 149 -9.34 13.28 -6.61
CA SER A 149 -8.41 13.17 -7.74
C SER A 149 -6.96 13.00 -7.27
N SER A 150 -6.55 13.72 -6.22
CA SER A 150 -5.23 13.55 -5.60
C SER A 150 -5.03 12.14 -5.08
N TRP A 151 -6.04 11.60 -4.42
CA TRP A 151 -6.02 10.29 -3.82
C TRP A 151 -5.97 9.17 -4.87
N ALA A 152 -6.79 9.30 -5.93
CA ALA A 152 -6.80 8.36 -7.04
C ALA A 152 -5.44 8.32 -7.76
N LEU A 153 -4.85 9.49 -8.07
CA LEU A 153 -3.55 9.54 -8.73
C LEU A 153 -2.44 8.95 -7.84
N ALA A 154 -2.41 9.28 -6.54
CA ALA A 154 -1.41 8.73 -5.63
C ALA A 154 -1.52 7.20 -5.52
N ARG A 155 -2.73 6.65 -5.41
CA ARG A 155 -2.96 5.20 -5.40
C ARG A 155 -2.61 4.55 -6.73
N GLY A 156 -3.02 5.15 -7.84
CA GLY A 156 -2.71 4.64 -9.18
C GLY A 156 -1.21 4.50 -9.40
N ILE A 157 -0.44 5.55 -9.04
CA ILE A 157 1.03 5.52 -9.11
C ILE A 157 1.61 4.43 -8.20
N ARG A 158 1.17 4.38 -6.93
CA ARG A 158 1.62 3.34 -5.98
C ARG A 158 1.38 1.93 -6.50
N ASN A 159 0.15 1.65 -6.94
CA ASN A 159 -0.24 0.32 -7.36
C ASN A 159 0.52 -0.11 -8.63
N ALA A 160 0.67 0.81 -9.59
CA ALA A 160 1.41 0.56 -10.82
C ALA A 160 2.90 0.31 -10.56
N THR A 161 3.57 1.17 -9.78
CA THR A 161 5.00 1.02 -9.46
C THR A 161 5.29 -0.27 -8.71
N ARG A 162 4.47 -0.61 -7.72
CA ARG A 162 4.63 -1.87 -6.95
C ARG A 162 4.44 -3.09 -7.84
N ARG A 163 3.47 -3.08 -8.74
CA ARG A 163 3.23 -4.20 -9.66
C ARG A 163 4.37 -4.40 -10.66
N VAL A 164 4.92 -3.31 -11.20
CA VAL A 164 6.12 -3.37 -12.06
C VAL A 164 7.31 -3.89 -11.27
N ALA A 165 7.54 -3.38 -10.04
CA ALA A 165 8.63 -3.83 -9.19
C ALA A 165 8.56 -5.32 -8.86
N MET A 166 7.37 -5.87 -8.57
CA MET A 166 7.18 -7.31 -8.32
C MET A 166 7.66 -8.18 -9.46
N THR A 167 7.57 -7.69 -10.70
CA THR A 167 7.98 -8.45 -11.89
C THR A 167 9.44 -8.21 -12.25
N TYR A 168 9.89 -6.96 -12.21
CA TYR A 168 11.15 -6.56 -12.81
C TYR A 168 12.27 -6.32 -11.80
N LEU A 169 11.94 -6.20 -10.50
CA LEU A 169 12.89 -6.02 -9.40
C LEU A 169 12.78 -7.10 -8.31
N PRO A 170 12.77 -8.41 -8.67
CA PRO A 170 12.45 -9.49 -7.72
C PRO A 170 13.45 -9.64 -6.57
N GLY A 171 14.64 -9.07 -6.71
CA GLY A 171 15.69 -9.07 -5.68
C GLY A 171 15.73 -7.84 -4.78
N SER A 172 14.81 -6.88 -4.97
CA SER A 172 14.75 -5.70 -4.10
C SER A 172 14.21 -6.07 -2.72
N SER A 173 14.65 -5.35 -1.68
CA SER A 173 14.15 -5.55 -0.32
C SER A 173 12.63 -5.39 -0.25
N PHE A 174 12.08 -4.41 -0.95
CA PHE A 174 10.65 -4.20 -1.07
C PHE A 174 9.89 -5.44 -1.57
N VAL A 175 10.40 -6.10 -2.63
CA VAL A 175 9.73 -7.30 -3.19
C VAL A 175 9.81 -8.48 -2.21
N ILE A 176 10.92 -8.62 -1.49
CA ILE A 176 11.07 -9.64 -0.46
C ILE A 176 10.07 -9.39 0.67
N GLU A 177 9.98 -8.16 1.17
CA GLU A 177 9.02 -7.75 2.20
C GLU A 177 7.58 -7.94 1.72
N THR A 178 7.27 -7.57 0.48
CA THR A 178 5.93 -7.75 -0.11
C THR A 178 5.55 -9.23 -0.26
N ASN A 179 6.50 -10.13 -0.51
CA ASN A 179 6.21 -11.57 -0.54
C ASN A 179 5.81 -12.10 0.83
N VAL A 180 6.45 -11.64 1.91
CA VAL A 180 6.02 -11.95 3.29
C VAL A 180 4.65 -11.34 3.58
N GLU A 181 4.41 -10.10 3.16
CA GLU A 181 3.09 -9.47 3.22
C GLU A 181 2.02 -10.33 2.55
N ILE A 182 2.28 -10.79 1.33
CA ILE A 182 1.35 -11.64 0.56
C ILE A 182 1.08 -12.95 1.31
N GLU A 183 2.08 -13.60 1.89
CA GLU A 183 1.94 -14.85 2.63
C GLU A 183 1.07 -14.67 3.89
N VAL A 184 1.30 -13.61 4.65
CA VAL A 184 0.48 -13.26 5.83
C VAL A 184 -0.96 -12.99 5.42
N LEU A 185 -1.17 -12.19 4.37
CA LEU A 185 -2.50 -11.84 3.89
C LEU A 185 -3.26 -13.04 3.32
N GLN A 186 -2.58 -13.95 2.60
CA GLN A 186 -3.19 -15.20 2.15
C GLN A 186 -3.63 -16.05 3.33
N THR A 187 -2.78 -16.18 4.36
CA THR A 187 -3.12 -16.90 5.58
C THR A 187 -4.36 -16.32 6.24
N LEU A 188 -4.42 -15.00 6.41
CA LEU A 188 -5.59 -14.31 6.96
C LEU A 188 -6.83 -14.48 6.07
N GLN A 189 -6.66 -14.46 4.74
CA GLN A 189 -7.78 -14.63 3.81
C GLN A 189 -8.40 -16.04 3.86
N ASP A 190 -7.58 -17.06 4.09
CA ASP A 190 -8.03 -18.44 4.20
C ASP A 190 -8.68 -18.75 5.56
N GLN A 191 -8.37 -17.99 6.59
CA GLN A 191 -8.94 -18.08 7.92
C GLN A 191 -10.41 -17.61 7.97
N ASN A 192 -11.17 -18.21 8.87
CA ASN A 192 -12.52 -17.78 9.21
C ASN A 192 -12.53 -16.91 10.49
N TRP A 193 -13.71 -16.44 10.91
CA TRP A 193 -13.84 -15.56 12.08
C TRP A 193 -13.42 -16.22 13.39
N ASP A 194 -13.69 -17.51 13.56
CA ASP A 194 -13.30 -18.24 14.77
C ASP A 194 -11.79 -18.42 14.85
N ASP A 195 -11.11 -18.55 13.70
CA ASP A 195 -9.65 -18.55 13.62
C ASP A 195 -9.07 -17.17 14.01
N TYR A 196 -9.71 -16.07 13.59
CA TYR A 196 -9.32 -14.71 14.00
C TYR A 196 -9.47 -14.48 15.51
N LEU A 197 -10.54 -15.00 16.11
CA LEU A 197 -10.72 -14.96 17.57
C LEU A 197 -9.65 -15.79 18.28
N ALA A 198 -9.34 -16.97 17.76
CA ALA A 198 -8.34 -17.86 18.35
C ALA A 198 -6.91 -17.29 18.26
N SER A 199 -6.56 -16.67 17.13
CA SER A 199 -5.25 -16.02 16.95
C SER A 199 -5.11 -14.70 17.72
N GLY A 200 -6.23 -14.10 18.12
CA GLY A 200 -6.26 -12.79 18.77
C GLY A 200 -6.23 -11.61 17.77
N PHE A 201 -6.27 -11.86 16.47
CA PHE A 201 -6.41 -10.82 15.47
C PHE A 201 -7.73 -10.04 15.61
N VAL A 202 -8.81 -10.76 16.00
CA VAL A 202 -10.08 -10.17 16.43
C VAL A 202 -10.29 -10.45 17.91
N LYS A 203 -10.81 -9.47 18.65
CA LYS A 203 -11.29 -9.60 20.03
C LYS A 203 -12.72 -9.12 20.14
N GLU A 204 -13.51 -9.79 20.98
CA GLU A 204 -14.88 -9.41 21.23
C GLU A 204 -15.07 -9.04 22.70
N PHE A 205 -15.92 -8.05 22.96
CA PHE A 205 -16.36 -7.69 24.31
C PHE A 205 -17.75 -7.06 24.27
N SER A 206 -18.41 -7.01 25.44
CA SER A 206 -19.77 -6.49 25.58
C SER A 206 -19.82 -5.41 26.64
N ALA A 207 -20.56 -4.33 26.35
CA ALA A 207 -20.87 -3.29 27.31
C ALA A 207 -22.35 -3.43 27.77
N PRO A 208 -22.58 -3.64 29.06
CA PRO A 208 -23.93 -3.72 29.59
C PRO A 208 -24.64 -2.37 29.52
N ILE A 209 -25.87 -2.37 29.05
CA ILE A 209 -26.75 -1.19 29.02
C ILE A 209 -27.88 -1.41 30.03
N ALA A 210 -27.94 -0.57 31.05
CA ALA A 210 -28.91 -0.73 32.15
C ALA A 210 -30.36 -0.82 31.65
N GLY A 211 -31.00 -1.97 31.91
CA GLY A 211 -32.38 -2.22 31.53
C GLY A 211 -32.64 -2.53 30.05
N GLU A 212 -31.59 -2.70 29.26
CA GLU A 212 -31.65 -2.99 27.84
C GLU A 212 -30.71 -4.16 27.47
N SER A 213 -30.68 -4.55 26.18
CA SER A 213 -29.69 -5.51 25.69
C SER A 213 -28.29 -4.88 25.61
N ASP A 214 -27.28 -5.71 25.74
CA ASP A 214 -25.89 -5.27 25.67
C ASP A 214 -25.52 -4.72 24.30
N LEU A 215 -24.53 -3.81 24.28
CA LEU A 215 -23.83 -3.37 23.09
C LEU A 215 -22.58 -4.24 22.95
N ASN A 216 -22.45 -4.94 21.82
CA ASN A 216 -21.34 -5.84 21.58
C ASN A 216 -20.38 -5.25 20.54
N PHE A 217 -19.11 -5.49 20.77
CA PHE A 217 -18.01 -5.00 19.94
C PHE A 217 -17.16 -6.16 19.44
N ALA A 218 -16.79 -6.11 18.18
CA ALA A 218 -15.70 -6.89 17.60
C ALA A 218 -14.58 -5.93 17.22
N LEU A 219 -13.39 -6.09 17.79
CA LEU A 219 -12.22 -5.22 17.65
C LEU A 219 -11.19 -5.90 16.77
N ALA A 220 -10.66 -5.18 15.75
CA ALA A 220 -9.52 -5.59 14.95
C ALA A 220 -8.67 -4.38 14.54
N TYR A 221 -7.43 -4.60 14.15
CA TYR A 221 -6.60 -3.58 13.51
C TYR A 221 -6.92 -3.48 12.02
N MET A 222 -7.16 -2.26 11.53
CA MET A 222 -7.42 -1.99 10.11
C MET A 222 -6.60 -0.83 9.54
N GLY A 223 -5.56 -0.40 10.23
CA GLY A 223 -4.71 0.70 9.78
C GLY A 223 -3.83 0.36 8.58
N HIS A 224 -3.65 -0.92 8.25
CA HIS A 224 -3.04 -1.34 7.00
C HIS A 224 -4.13 -1.58 5.94
N TYR A 225 -3.97 -1.00 4.74
CA TYR A 225 -5.02 -0.99 3.72
C TYR A 225 -5.52 -2.39 3.33
N ARG A 226 -4.61 -3.37 3.19
CA ARG A 226 -5.00 -4.77 2.88
C ARG A 226 -5.83 -5.41 4.00
N LEU A 227 -5.50 -5.13 5.26
CA LEU A 227 -6.27 -5.61 6.40
C LEU A 227 -7.65 -4.96 6.45
N GLY A 228 -7.72 -3.66 6.16
CA GLY A 228 -8.99 -2.95 6.08
C GLY A 228 -9.88 -3.48 4.96
N GLU A 229 -9.34 -3.64 3.74
CA GLU A 229 -10.07 -4.24 2.62
C GLU A 229 -10.53 -5.69 2.92
N LEU A 230 -9.69 -6.49 3.58
CA LEU A 230 -10.04 -7.84 4.01
C LEU A 230 -11.19 -7.85 5.01
N LEU A 231 -11.18 -6.94 5.98
CA LEU A 231 -12.13 -6.90 7.08
C LEU A 231 -13.50 -6.33 6.67
N VAL A 232 -13.55 -5.20 5.96
CA VAL A 232 -14.79 -4.47 5.65
C VAL A 232 -15.11 -4.36 4.16
N GLY A 233 -14.27 -4.91 3.28
CA GLY A 233 -14.38 -4.76 1.82
C GLY A 233 -13.68 -3.50 1.31
N ALA A 234 -13.33 -3.53 0.01
CA ALA A 234 -12.52 -2.47 -0.60
C ALA A 234 -13.24 -1.11 -0.64
N ASN A 235 -14.56 -1.11 -0.93
CA ASN A 235 -15.33 0.11 -1.03
C ASN A 235 -15.49 0.80 0.32
N ASP A 236 -15.87 0.06 1.35
CA ASP A 236 -16.09 0.59 2.70
C ASP A 236 -14.79 1.05 3.34
N TYR A 237 -13.71 0.27 3.17
CA TYR A 237 -12.39 0.70 3.61
C TYR A 237 -11.96 1.99 2.92
N SER A 238 -12.03 2.05 1.59
CA SER A 238 -11.64 3.23 0.80
C SER A 238 -12.41 4.49 1.20
N ASN A 239 -13.72 4.37 1.44
CA ASN A 239 -14.56 5.49 1.90
C ASN A 239 -14.21 5.95 3.31
N SER A 240 -13.94 5.01 4.23
CA SER A 240 -13.58 5.33 5.60
C SER A 240 -12.18 5.95 5.68
N ASP A 241 -11.19 5.41 4.96
CA ASP A 241 -9.82 5.93 4.90
C ASP A 241 -9.78 7.34 4.29
N ARG A 242 -10.53 7.57 3.20
CA ARG A 242 -10.67 8.91 2.61
C ARG A 242 -11.29 9.91 3.59
N THR A 243 -12.40 9.53 4.25
CA THR A 243 -13.07 10.41 5.22
C THR A 243 -12.17 10.70 6.40
N ALA A 244 -11.46 9.69 6.88
CA ALA A 244 -10.49 9.83 7.96
C ALA A 244 -9.34 10.77 7.58
N SER A 245 -8.79 10.64 6.38
CA SER A 245 -7.70 11.48 5.88
C SER A 245 -8.07 12.97 5.79
N GLU A 246 -9.37 13.29 5.71
CA GLU A 246 -9.84 14.67 5.72
C GLU A 246 -10.01 15.27 7.13
N MET A 247 -10.20 14.41 8.14
CA MET A 247 -10.63 14.82 9.49
C MET A 247 -9.61 14.54 10.58
N ILE A 248 -8.75 13.52 10.39
CA ILE A 248 -7.91 12.95 11.45
C ILE A 248 -6.46 12.97 10.97
N GLU A 249 -5.60 13.66 11.71
CA GLU A 249 -4.21 13.89 11.31
C GLU A 249 -3.26 12.76 11.75
N ASP A 250 -3.62 11.98 12.80
CA ASP A 250 -2.72 11.04 13.45
C ASP A 250 -3.45 9.87 14.12
N GLY A 251 -2.68 8.87 14.58
CA GLY A 251 -3.15 7.71 15.31
C GLY A 251 -3.38 6.48 14.43
N HIS A 252 -3.55 5.33 15.11
CA HIS A 252 -3.78 4.05 14.45
C HIS A 252 -5.26 3.75 14.32
N MET A 253 -5.65 3.21 13.17
CA MET A 253 -7.03 2.91 12.84
C MET A 253 -7.41 1.49 13.30
N LEU A 254 -8.40 1.41 14.18
CA LEU A 254 -9.02 0.16 14.62
C LEU A 254 -10.43 0.03 14.02
N LEU A 255 -10.81 -1.20 13.68
CA LEU A 255 -12.17 -1.58 13.36
C LEU A 255 -12.94 -1.87 14.66
N LEU A 256 -14.14 -1.32 14.79
CA LEU A 256 -15.15 -1.78 15.74
C LEU A 256 -16.40 -2.21 14.97
N GLY A 257 -16.60 -3.51 14.86
CA GLY A 257 -17.85 -4.11 14.43
C GLY A 257 -18.87 -4.09 15.58
N LEU A 258 -20.11 -3.71 15.31
CA LEU A 258 -21.12 -3.42 16.32
C LEU A 258 -22.35 -4.29 16.15
N THR A 259 -22.80 -4.94 17.24
CA THR A 259 -24.04 -5.70 17.30
C THR A 259 -24.81 -5.41 18.60
N GLY A 260 -26.03 -5.95 18.72
CA GLY A 260 -26.87 -5.75 19.90
C GLY A 260 -27.52 -4.38 19.93
N ASN A 261 -27.37 -3.64 21.02
CA ASN A 261 -28.04 -2.34 21.20
C ASN A 261 -27.22 -1.18 20.57
N THR A 262 -26.97 -1.28 19.28
CA THR A 262 -26.15 -0.32 18.52
C THR A 262 -26.64 1.14 18.57
N PRO A 263 -27.97 1.46 18.69
CA PRO A 263 -28.43 2.83 18.87
C PRO A 263 -27.92 3.50 20.17
N ARG A 264 -27.41 2.70 21.12
CA ARG A 264 -26.86 3.21 22.39
C ARG A 264 -25.36 3.50 22.33
N LEU A 265 -24.71 3.25 21.21
CA LEU A 265 -23.31 3.63 21.03
C LEU A 265 -23.11 5.13 21.29
N GLN A 266 -22.19 5.43 22.20
CA GLN A 266 -21.76 6.79 22.47
C GLN A 266 -20.23 6.87 22.26
N GLN A 267 -19.81 7.51 21.20
CA GLN A 267 -18.40 7.57 20.80
C GLN A 267 -17.48 8.12 21.90
N LEU A 268 -17.97 9.06 22.70
CA LEU A 268 -17.22 9.64 23.83
C LEU A 268 -17.05 8.68 25.04
N ARG A 269 -17.66 7.51 25.00
CA ARG A 269 -17.44 6.44 25.99
C ARG A 269 -16.35 5.45 25.55
N LEU A 270 -15.85 5.57 24.34
CA LEU A 270 -14.72 4.78 23.85
C LEU A 270 -13.41 5.36 24.37
N GLY A 271 -12.45 4.51 24.68
CA GLY A 271 -11.12 4.89 25.11
C GLY A 271 -10.15 3.73 25.02
N THR A 272 -8.88 4.01 25.18
CA THR A 272 -7.81 3.02 25.29
C THR A 272 -7.04 3.22 26.58
N VAL A 273 -6.57 2.11 27.17
CA VAL A 273 -5.71 2.13 28.35
C VAL A 273 -4.40 1.43 27.98
N GLN A 274 -3.28 2.09 28.21
CA GLN A 274 -1.97 1.48 28.02
C GLN A 274 -1.04 1.94 29.14
N ASN A 275 -0.29 1.00 29.75
CA ASN A 275 0.62 1.29 30.85
C ASN A 275 -0.03 2.04 32.04
N GLY A 276 -1.33 1.80 32.27
CA GLY A 276 -2.11 2.47 33.31
C GLY A 276 -2.54 3.90 32.96
N ILE A 277 -2.26 4.38 31.73
CA ILE A 277 -2.71 5.67 31.25
C ILE A 277 -3.97 5.47 30.41
N LEU A 278 -5.03 6.23 30.74
CA LEU A 278 -6.26 6.26 29.97
C LEU A 278 -6.18 7.34 28.89
N TYR A 279 -6.52 6.98 27.68
CA TYR A 279 -6.66 7.86 26.51
C TYR A 279 -8.13 7.85 26.06
N PRO A 280 -8.97 8.78 26.56
CA PRO A 280 -10.36 8.87 26.14
C PRO A 280 -10.47 9.25 24.67
N ASN A 281 -11.41 8.62 23.94
CA ASN A 281 -11.69 9.01 22.59
C ASN A 281 -12.39 10.37 22.53
N ARG A 282 -11.98 11.21 21.57
CA ARG A 282 -12.72 12.39 21.15
C ARG A 282 -13.66 11.99 20.05
N GLY A 283 -14.90 12.50 20.04
CA GLY A 283 -15.93 12.11 19.07
C GLY A 283 -15.58 12.41 17.61
N ASP A 284 -14.54 13.20 17.36
CA ASP A 284 -14.00 13.54 16.04
C ASP A 284 -13.01 12.48 15.48
N ARG A 285 -12.73 11.42 16.24
CA ARG A 285 -11.81 10.34 15.86
C ARG A 285 -12.53 9.04 15.47
N VAL A 286 -13.78 9.13 15.05
CA VAL A 286 -14.62 8.00 14.64
C VAL A 286 -15.23 8.28 13.27
N VAL A 287 -15.04 7.34 12.35
CA VAL A 287 -15.58 7.39 11.00
C VAL A 287 -16.44 6.16 10.76
N PHE A 288 -17.53 6.29 10.00
CA PHE A 288 -18.31 5.16 9.56
C PHE A 288 -17.51 4.30 8.58
N ALA A 289 -17.49 2.98 8.80
CA ALA A 289 -16.71 2.01 8.03
C ALA A 289 -17.58 0.91 7.40
N GLY A 290 -18.86 1.21 7.13
CA GLY A 290 -19.74 0.38 6.34
C GLY A 290 -20.86 -0.32 7.12
N THR A 291 -21.76 -0.95 6.36
CA THR A 291 -22.93 -1.67 6.84
C THR A 291 -22.64 -3.16 7.10
N ALA A 292 -21.35 -3.54 7.13
CA ALA A 292 -20.87 -4.89 7.36
C ALA A 292 -21.48 -5.94 6.39
N ASP A 293 -21.69 -5.56 5.15
CA ASP A 293 -22.21 -6.41 4.06
C ASP A 293 -21.10 -6.91 3.11
N GLU A 294 -19.88 -6.41 3.28
CA GLU A 294 -18.68 -6.86 2.59
C GLU A 294 -17.56 -7.26 3.58
N GLY A 295 -16.56 -7.99 3.08
CA GLY A 295 -15.41 -8.41 3.87
C GLY A 295 -15.68 -9.51 4.90
N LYS A 296 -14.69 -9.77 5.74
CA LYS A 296 -14.75 -10.83 6.78
C LYS A 296 -15.72 -10.51 7.93
N ILE A 297 -16.13 -9.25 8.07
CA ILE A 297 -17.10 -8.80 9.09
C ILE A 297 -18.54 -9.11 8.69
N THR A 298 -18.79 -9.54 7.45
CA THR A 298 -20.14 -9.90 6.96
C THR A 298 -20.80 -10.92 7.88
N ASP A 299 -22.07 -10.68 8.24
CA ASP A 299 -22.85 -11.48 9.19
C ASP A 299 -22.31 -11.48 10.65
N ARG A 300 -21.26 -10.71 10.94
CA ARG A 300 -20.66 -10.61 12.28
C ARG A 300 -20.97 -9.30 12.99
N ALA A 301 -21.37 -8.27 12.24
CA ALA A 301 -21.77 -6.98 12.77
C ALA A 301 -23.01 -6.45 12.05
N GLN A 302 -23.71 -5.49 12.66
CA GLN A 302 -24.80 -4.74 12.02
C GLN A 302 -24.24 -3.58 11.20
N PHE A 303 -23.16 -2.99 11.67
CA PHE A 303 -22.34 -2.01 10.97
C PHE A 303 -20.96 -1.92 11.62
N ALA A 304 -20.04 -1.25 10.94
CA ALA A 304 -18.68 -1.03 11.38
C ALA A 304 -18.34 0.45 11.50
N ILE A 305 -17.46 0.77 12.45
CA ILE A 305 -16.83 2.07 12.56
C ILE A 305 -15.30 1.92 12.58
N ALA A 306 -14.61 2.88 11.99
CA ALA A 306 -13.19 3.09 12.14
C ALA A 306 -12.95 4.02 13.33
N LEU A 307 -12.24 3.56 14.32
CA LEU A 307 -11.82 4.32 15.49
C LEU A 307 -10.33 4.62 15.39
N PHE A 308 -9.96 5.88 15.44
CA PHE A 308 -8.57 6.32 15.52
C PHE A 308 -8.16 6.51 16.97
N ILE A 309 -7.34 5.61 17.49
CA ILE A 309 -6.82 5.70 18.84
C ILE A 309 -5.79 6.83 18.97
N HIS A 310 -5.54 7.25 20.22
CA HIS A 310 -4.59 8.33 20.50
C HIS A 310 -3.20 8.01 19.94
N PRO A 311 -2.48 8.95 19.32
CA PRO A 311 -1.16 8.72 18.70
C PRO A 311 -0.08 8.22 19.68
N ASP A 312 -0.20 8.55 20.98
CA ASP A 312 0.73 8.08 22.01
C ASP A 312 0.53 6.61 22.39
N VAL A 313 -0.52 5.93 21.89
CA VAL A 313 -0.72 4.49 22.10
C VAL A 313 0.19 3.72 21.15
N ASP A 314 1.13 2.98 21.71
CA ASP A 314 2.05 2.11 20.97
C ASP A 314 1.36 0.79 20.60
N ILE A 315 1.01 0.61 19.33
CA ILE A 315 0.34 -0.61 18.84
C ILE A 315 1.24 -1.85 18.86
N THR A 316 2.54 -1.69 19.01
CA THR A 316 3.47 -2.83 19.14
C THR A 316 3.40 -3.47 20.53
N GLN A 317 2.80 -2.77 21.49
CA GLN A 317 2.62 -3.22 22.85
C GLN A 317 1.15 -3.49 23.15
N PRO A 318 0.83 -4.37 24.10
CA PRO A 318 -0.55 -4.61 24.52
C PRO A 318 -1.23 -3.32 25.02
N PHE A 319 -2.49 -3.16 24.67
CA PHE A 319 -3.37 -2.12 25.22
C PHE A 319 -4.76 -2.68 25.46
N THR A 320 -5.56 -2.01 26.29
CA THR A 320 -6.96 -2.39 26.54
C THR A 320 -7.88 -1.41 25.82
N MET A 321 -8.75 -1.93 24.95
CA MET A 321 -9.86 -1.16 24.40
C MET A 321 -10.99 -1.13 25.44
N VAL A 322 -11.49 0.07 25.78
CA VAL A 322 -12.49 0.22 26.85
C VAL A 322 -13.72 0.99 26.39
N TYR A 323 -14.84 0.67 27.02
CA TYR A 323 -16.10 1.41 26.93
C TYR A 323 -16.53 1.85 28.34
N ASP A 324 -16.68 3.14 28.54
CA ASP A 324 -17.06 3.77 29.80
C ASP A 324 -18.50 3.42 30.16
N THR A 325 -18.69 2.79 31.32
CA THR A 325 -20.00 2.41 31.89
C THR A 325 -20.38 3.32 33.06
N SER A 326 -19.59 4.34 33.38
CA SER A 326 -19.87 5.29 34.44
C SER A 326 -21.22 5.96 34.27
N GLU A 327 -21.85 6.39 35.36
CA GLU A 327 -23.10 7.15 35.34
C GLU A 327 -22.96 8.44 34.50
N VAL A 328 -21.86 9.15 34.71
CA VAL A 328 -21.51 10.34 33.94
C VAL A 328 -20.54 9.95 32.82
N ARG A 329 -20.95 10.23 31.59
CA ARG A 329 -20.19 9.90 30.39
C ARG A 329 -18.84 10.63 30.37
N GLY A 330 -17.76 9.88 30.12
CA GLY A 330 -16.40 10.39 29.96
C GLY A 330 -15.62 10.49 31.29
N GLU A 331 -16.20 10.04 32.41
CA GLU A 331 -15.46 9.99 33.67
C GLU A 331 -14.58 8.74 33.80
N PHE A 332 -14.92 7.66 33.10
CA PHE A 332 -14.21 6.37 33.14
C PHE A 332 -13.92 5.85 34.55
N ASN A 333 -14.81 6.15 35.52
CA ASN A 333 -14.75 5.60 36.87
C ASN A 333 -15.02 4.08 36.89
N ASP A 334 -15.92 3.66 35.96
CA ASP A 334 -16.23 2.27 35.67
C ASP A 334 -16.18 2.06 34.13
N TYR A 335 -15.56 0.99 33.69
CA TYR A 335 -15.52 0.63 32.28
C TYR A 335 -15.42 -0.88 32.10
N VAL A 336 -15.85 -1.34 30.94
CA VAL A 336 -15.62 -2.70 30.43
C VAL A 336 -14.68 -2.62 29.25
N GLY A 337 -13.98 -3.70 28.94
CA GLY A 337 -13.08 -3.69 27.79
C GLY A 337 -12.41 -5.03 27.53
N VAL A 338 -11.52 -5.04 26.58
CA VAL A 338 -10.75 -6.21 26.19
C VAL A 338 -9.28 -5.83 25.96
N ASP A 339 -8.39 -6.68 26.44
CA ASP A 339 -6.98 -6.56 26.14
C ASP A 339 -6.73 -6.98 24.69
N TYR A 340 -6.04 -6.12 23.97
CA TYR A 340 -5.70 -6.31 22.58
C TYR A 340 -4.19 -6.22 22.37
N GLN A 341 -3.69 -7.22 21.70
CA GLN A 341 -2.31 -7.27 21.23
C GLN A 341 -2.34 -7.81 19.81
N LEU A 342 -1.69 -7.10 18.91
CA LEU A 342 -1.56 -7.56 17.53
C LEU A 342 -0.77 -8.87 17.47
N PRO A 343 -1.23 -9.86 16.68
CA PRO A 343 -0.42 -11.03 16.36
C PRO A 343 0.92 -10.65 15.71
N GLU A 344 1.93 -11.48 15.91
CA GLU A 344 3.30 -11.19 15.44
C GLU A 344 3.39 -11.08 13.91
N ASP A 345 2.66 -11.92 13.19
CA ASP A 345 2.56 -11.87 11.74
C ASP A 345 1.93 -10.56 11.24
N VAL A 346 0.87 -10.10 11.91
CA VAL A 346 0.25 -8.79 11.62
C VAL A 346 1.17 -7.63 11.97
N LEU A 347 1.92 -7.73 13.06
CA LEU A 347 2.94 -6.73 13.41
C LEU A 347 4.03 -6.66 12.35
N THR A 348 4.50 -7.82 11.86
CA THR A 348 5.50 -7.90 10.78
C THR A 348 4.99 -7.22 9.51
N LEU A 349 3.70 -7.41 9.17
CA LEU A 349 3.04 -6.75 8.05
C LEU A 349 3.04 -5.22 8.18
N ILE A 350 2.80 -4.71 9.39
CA ILE A 350 2.63 -3.27 9.65
C ILE A 350 3.98 -2.55 9.77
N MET A 351 4.93 -3.19 10.43
CA MET A 351 6.22 -2.60 10.77
C MET A 351 7.31 -2.84 9.72
N GLY A 352 7.01 -3.69 8.73
CA GLY A 352 8.01 -4.27 7.84
C GLY A 352 8.80 -5.38 8.53
N ILE A 353 9.59 -6.10 7.76
CA ILE A 353 10.49 -7.11 8.32
C ILE A 353 11.61 -6.35 9.03
N PRO A 354 11.80 -6.51 10.35
CA PRO A 354 12.97 -5.93 10.99
C PRO A 354 14.19 -6.48 10.25
N ALA A 355 15.10 -5.58 9.83
CA ALA A 355 16.37 -5.99 9.21
C ALA A 355 17.00 -7.04 10.12
N THR A 356 16.82 -8.31 9.78
CA THR A 356 17.26 -9.42 10.62
C THR A 356 18.76 -9.32 10.76
N GLU A 357 19.27 -9.45 11.98
CA GLU A 357 20.71 -9.61 12.26
C GLU A 357 21.34 -10.74 11.43
N GLU A 358 20.54 -11.64 10.86
CA GLU A 358 20.98 -12.67 9.89
C GLU A 358 21.66 -12.09 8.66
N ASN A 359 21.23 -10.94 8.12
CA ASN A 359 21.94 -10.30 7.00
C ASN A 359 23.32 -9.78 7.42
N THR A 360 23.48 -9.29 8.65
CA THR A 360 24.77 -8.87 9.17
C THR A 360 25.67 -10.08 9.46
N VAL A 361 25.12 -11.18 9.95
CA VAL A 361 25.87 -12.43 10.19
C VAL A 361 26.27 -13.06 8.85
N THR A 362 25.36 -13.13 7.87
CA THR A 362 25.67 -13.68 6.54
C THR A 362 26.68 -12.83 5.79
N GLN A 363 26.57 -11.50 5.84
CA GLN A 363 27.58 -10.59 5.29
C GLN A 363 28.91 -10.73 6.03
N SER A 364 28.91 -10.80 7.35
CA SER A 364 30.15 -10.98 8.14
C SER A 364 30.81 -12.31 7.86
N VAL A 365 30.07 -13.41 7.73
CA VAL A 365 30.57 -14.72 7.34
C VAL A 365 31.12 -14.69 5.92
N PHE A 366 30.46 -14.02 4.99
CA PHE A 366 30.94 -13.88 3.61
C PHE A 366 32.25 -13.09 3.54
N PHE A 367 32.39 -11.99 4.29
CA PHE A 367 33.63 -11.23 4.40
C PHE A 367 34.76 -12.05 5.03
N ILE A 368 34.47 -12.84 6.07
CA ILE A 368 35.44 -13.71 6.71
C ILE A 368 35.92 -14.79 5.73
N VAL A 369 35.03 -15.40 4.96
CA VAL A 369 35.38 -16.40 3.93
C VAL A 369 36.26 -15.80 2.84
N ILE A 370 35.96 -14.61 2.34
CA ILE A 370 36.76 -13.90 1.36
C ILE A 370 38.15 -13.58 1.93
N LEU A 371 38.21 -13.09 3.16
CA LEU A 371 39.48 -12.78 3.82
C LEU A 371 40.35 -14.03 3.99
N LEU A 372 39.76 -15.16 4.40
CA LEU A 372 40.46 -16.45 4.51
C LEU A 372 40.98 -16.94 3.16
N LEU A 373 40.17 -16.82 2.09
CA LEU A 373 40.61 -17.17 0.73
C LEU A 373 41.74 -16.27 0.26
N ALA A 374 41.70 -14.98 0.54
CA ALA A 374 42.77 -14.04 0.21
C ALA A 374 44.08 -14.37 0.95
N VAL A 375 43.99 -14.74 2.25
CA VAL A 375 45.16 -15.20 3.06
C VAL A 375 45.72 -16.48 2.51
N ILE A 376 44.89 -17.46 2.15
CA ILE A 376 45.33 -18.74 1.56
C ILE A 376 46.04 -18.49 0.23
N LEU A 377 45.48 -17.67 -0.65
CA LEU A 377 46.11 -17.30 -1.92
C LEU A 377 47.41 -16.54 -1.74
N PHE A 378 47.51 -15.67 -0.75
CA PHE A 378 48.74 -14.98 -0.40
C PHE A 378 49.83 -15.97 0.08
N VAL A 379 49.48 -16.87 0.98
CA VAL A 379 50.41 -17.89 1.51
C VAL A 379 50.91 -18.85 0.40
N LEU A 380 50.02 -19.28 -0.48
CA LEU A 380 50.36 -20.13 -1.64
C LEU A 380 51.27 -19.42 -2.64
N ASN A 381 51.21 -18.10 -2.75
CA ASN A 381 52.05 -17.31 -3.62
C ASN A 381 53.37 -16.79 -2.95
N LEU A 382 53.50 -16.93 -1.63
CA LEU A 382 54.72 -16.54 -0.89
C LEU A 382 56.05 -17.09 -1.48
N PRO A 383 56.12 -18.36 -1.93
CA PRO A 383 57.33 -18.88 -2.55
C PRO A 383 57.69 -18.16 -3.89
N ARG A 384 56.65 -17.81 -4.69
CA ARG A 384 56.84 -17.10 -5.96
C ARG A 384 57.24 -15.65 -5.73
N ILE A 385 56.70 -14.98 -4.73
CA ILE A 385 57.08 -13.61 -4.35
C ILE A 385 58.51 -13.57 -3.84
N ARG A 386 58.91 -14.54 -3.01
CA ARG A 386 60.32 -14.67 -2.53
C ARG A 386 61.30 -14.92 -3.67
N ALA A 387 60.95 -15.78 -4.65
CA ALA A 387 61.79 -16.03 -5.82
C ALA A 387 61.92 -14.79 -6.71
N SER A 388 60.87 -13.97 -6.88
CA SER A 388 60.90 -12.72 -7.61
C SER A 388 61.78 -11.66 -6.94
N LEU A 389 61.75 -11.55 -5.62
CA LEU A 389 62.55 -10.60 -4.85
C LEU A 389 64.03 -10.96 -4.86
N ASN A 390 64.41 -12.26 -4.87
CA ASN A 390 65.78 -12.68 -4.96
C ASN A 390 66.40 -12.50 -6.37
N ASN A 391 65.58 -12.50 -7.44
CA ASN A 391 66.03 -12.27 -8.80
C ASN A 391 66.17 -10.76 -9.15
N SER A 392 65.62 -9.84 -8.34
CA SER A 392 65.76 -8.40 -8.54
C SER A 392 66.91 -7.76 -7.75
N SER A 393 67.69 -8.59 -7.00
CA SER A 393 68.84 -8.15 -6.22
C SER A 393 70.18 -8.70 -6.74
N GLN A 394 70.19 -9.22 -7.98
CA GLN A 394 71.37 -9.45 -8.81
C GLN A 394 71.34 -8.46 -10.00
#